data_d3cf9458c9c5a0682bf8c9a0f98f8f0c
#
_entry.id   d3cf9458c9c5a0682bf8c9a0f98f8f0c
#
_cell.length_a   1.000
_cell.length_b   1.000
_cell.length_c   1.000
_cell.angle_alpha   90.00
_cell.angle_beta   90.00
_cell.angle_gamma   90.00
#
_symmetry.space_group_name_H-M   'P 1'
#
loop_
_entity.id
_entity.type
_entity.pdbx_description
1 polymer ?
#
loop_
_entity_poly.entity_id
_entity_poly.type
_entity_poly.pdbx_seq_one_letter_code
_entity_poly.pdbx_strand_id
1 'polypeptide(L)'
;MRAVVVLSLASFASAAALRAVDPLLPLLAEAFGTTAGGASAVITAFAVAYGFLQVVNGPLGDRIGKYRMVFWVTAISALGNLACAFAPSLPLLVAARFATGATVGAIVPLAMAWIGDAVPYERRQPVLARFLIGHMLGIALSTTVSGGLGERYGWRAIFFVLCALYVLTAALLWFELQTNPATRQAQAAREPVTQSFLRMAGLARGAWVRVILATVFIEGMLFYGALAFAAYHAHRYLGLGVGASGALIAAFAGGGLVYASVAGRLVPRLGERGLVLGGGSFIGLGYLGLALAPGAAFAIPCLAALGMGMYMLHNTLQVHATQMAPESRGAAVALFAFCLFSGQSAGVWLASNAVDTAGTRPVFIVAAIGLPLLALDFRRRLAAHRLTLAHG
;
A
#
# COMPACT_ATOMS: atom_id res chain seq x y z
N MET A 1 -17.62 10.56 -16.28
CA MET A 1 -17.79 10.05 -14.91
C MET A 1 -17.72 8.53 -14.81
N ARG A 2 -18.27 7.76 -15.74
CA ARG A 2 -18.20 6.28 -15.74
C ARG A 2 -16.77 5.74 -15.68
N ALA A 3 -15.85 6.25 -16.52
CA ALA A 3 -14.44 5.83 -16.54
C ALA A 3 -13.77 5.95 -15.17
N VAL A 4 -14.04 7.02 -14.40
CA VAL A 4 -13.50 7.22 -13.04
C VAL A 4 -14.03 6.16 -12.07
N VAL A 5 -15.32 5.83 -12.16
CA VAL A 5 -15.93 4.77 -11.29
C VAL A 5 -15.29 3.41 -11.57
N VAL A 6 -15.06 3.07 -12.84
CA VAL A 6 -14.40 1.82 -13.22
C VAL A 6 -12.94 1.79 -12.77
N LEU A 7 -12.22 2.93 -12.86
CA LEU A 7 -10.88 3.06 -12.30
C LEU A 7 -10.87 2.95 -10.77
N SER A 8 -11.90 3.46 -10.08
CA SER A 8 -12.04 3.28 -8.62
C SER A 8 -12.23 1.81 -8.24
N LEU A 9 -12.96 1.04 -9.05
CA LEU A 9 -13.10 -0.41 -8.87
C LEU A 9 -11.76 -1.13 -9.13
N ALA A 10 -10.98 -0.70 -10.13
CA ALA A 10 -9.64 -1.24 -10.37
C ALA A 10 -8.69 -0.93 -9.19
N SER A 11 -8.78 0.25 -8.62
CA SER A 11 -8.03 0.65 -7.42
C SER A 11 -8.45 -0.17 -6.19
N PHE A 12 -9.75 -0.42 -6.03
CA PHE A 12 -10.28 -1.33 -5.00
C PHE A 12 -9.68 -2.73 -5.15
N ALA A 13 -9.71 -3.31 -6.36
CA ALA A 13 -9.15 -4.64 -6.62
C ALA A 13 -7.64 -4.69 -6.34
N SER A 14 -6.89 -3.65 -6.73
CA SER A 14 -5.46 -3.50 -6.46
C SER A 14 -5.17 -3.51 -4.95
N ALA A 15 -5.89 -2.69 -4.20
CA ALA A 15 -5.75 -2.59 -2.75
C ALA A 15 -6.18 -3.88 -2.04
N ALA A 16 -7.23 -4.53 -2.52
CA ALA A 16 -7.68 -5.82 -2.02
C ALA A 16 -6.60 -6.89 -2.19
N ALA A 17 -6.01 -7.02 -3.38
CA ALA A 17 -4.95 -7.99 -3.64
C ALA A 17 -3.69 -7.76 -2.78
N LEU A 18 -3.40 -6.49 -2.42
CA LEU A 18 -2.25 -6.13 -1.59
C LEU A 18 -2.35 -6.69 -0.17
N ARG A 19 -3.55 -6.73 0.43
CA ARG A 19 -3.76 -7.08 1.84
C ARG A 19 -4.49 -8.41 2.07
N ALA A 20 -4.96 -9.06 1.00
CA ALA A 20 -5.75 -10.28 1.10
C ALA A 20 -5.04 -11.46 1.79
N VAL A 21 -3.71 -11.49 1.78
CA VAL A 21 -2.94 -12.62 2.32
C VAL A 21 -2.63 -12.46 3.80
N ASP A 22 -2.64 -11.23 4.33
CA ASP A 22 -2.23 -10.95 5.71
C ASP A 22 -2.94 -11.85 6.76
N PRO A 23 -4.27 -12.04 6.75
CA PRO A 23 -4.94 -12.91 7.71
C PRO A 23 -4.79 -14.41 7.40
N LEU A 24 -4.30 -14.78 6.21
CA LEU A 24 -4.18 -16.18 5.77
C LEU A 24 -2.86 -16.84 6.18
N LEU A 25 -1.93 -16.10 6.80
CA LEU A 25 -0.63 -16.65 7.19
C LEU A 25 -0.72 -17.95 7.99
N PRO A 26 -1.63 -18.11 8.98
CA PRO A 26 -1.78 -19.38 9.70
C PRO A 26 -2.16 -20.54 8.78
N LEU A 27 -3.13 -20.31 7.88
CA LEU A 27 -3.63 -21.33 6.95
C LEU A 27 -2.58 -21.72 5.89
N LEU A 28 -1.78 -20.76 5.44
CA LEU A 28 -0.68 -21.01 4.51
C LEU A 28 0.46 -21.79 5.20
N ALA A 29 0.77 -21.44 6.44
CA ALA A 29 1.78 -22.13 7.23
C ALA A 29 1.39 -23.61 7.42
N GLU A 30 0.14 -23.87 7.80
CA GLU A 30 -0.41 -25.23 7.94
C GLU A 30 -0.42 -25.97 6.59
N ALA A 31 -0.97 -25.36 5.54
CA ALA A 31 -1.14 -26.01 4.22
C ALA A 31 0.19 -26.39 3.56
N PHE A 32 1.26 -25.67 3.82
CA PHE A 32 2.57 -25.90 3.22
C PHE A 32 3.62 -26.45 4.19
N GLY A 33 3.23 -26.79 5.43
CA GLY A 33 4.13 -27.35 6.44
C GLY A 33 5.29 -26.42 6.79
N THR A 34 5.04 -25.11 6.89
CA THR A 34 6.03 -24.06 7.16
C THR A 34 5.64 -23.22 8.36
N THR A 35 6.46 -22.24 8.70
CA THR A 35 6.16 -21.24 9.74
C THR A 35 5.36 -20.06 9.18
N ALA A 36 4.80 -19.23 10.06
CA ALA A 36 4.13 -17.99 9.65
C ALA A 36 5.12 -17.01 8.99
N GLY A 37 6.36 -16.96 9.45
CA GLY A 37 7.43 -16.21 8.83
C GLY A 37 7.76 -16.74 7.44
N GLY A 38 7.91 -18.08 7.28
CA GLY A 38 8.10 -18.71 5.99
C GLY A 38 6.97 -18.42 5.01
N ALA A 39 5.70 -18.50 5.45
CA ALA A 39 4.54 -18.16 4.65
C ALA A 39 4.50 -16.68 4.24
N SER A 40 5.07 -15.76 5.04
CA SER A 40 5.12 -14.33 4.74
C SER A 40 5.92 -13.97 3.48
N ALA A 41 6.72 -14.90 2.95
CA ALA A 41 7.38 -14.75 1.65
C ALA A 41 6.39 -14.43 0.52
N VAL A 42 5.14 -14.88 0.65
CA VAL A 42 4.03 -14.59 -0.29
C VAL A 42 3.67 -13.10 -0.28
N ILE A 43 3.74 -12.43 0.88
CA ILE A 43 3.52 -10.98 1.04
C ILE A 43 4.74 -10.21 0.52
N THR A 44 5.95 -10.63 0.93
CA THR A 44 7.21 -10.00 0.54
C THR A 44 7.37 -9.98 -0.98
N ALA A 45 7.18 -11.12 -1.65
CA ALA A 45 7.32 -11.24 -3.10
C ALA A 45 6.37 -10.31 -3.87
N PHE A 46 5.11 -10.22 -3.42
CA PHE A 46 4.14 -9.31 -4.00
C PHE A 46 4.57 -7.85 -3.84
N ALA A 47 4.98 -7.45 -2.63
CA ALA A 47 5.35 -6.07 -2.34
C ALA A 47 6.62 -5.64 -3.08
N VAL A 48 7.64 -6.52 -3.19
CA VAL A 48 8.85 -6.27 -4.01
C VAL A 48 8.46 -5.96 -5.45
N ALA A 49 7.67 -6.85 -6.09
CA ALA A 49 7.27 -6.67 -7.47
C ALA A 49 6.38 -5.45 -7.68
N TYR A 50 5.44 -5.23 -6.74
CA TYR A 50 4.55 -4.06 -6.74
C TYR A 50 5.34 -2.76 -6.72
N GLY A 51 6.33 -2.63 -5.85
CA GLY A 51 7.16 -1.43 -5.74
C GLY A 51 8.13 -1.27 -6.90
N PHE A 52 8.84 -2.34 -7.27
CA PHE A 52 9.91 -2.28 -8.27
C PHE A 52 9.37 -1.86 -9.65
N LEU A 53 8.22 -2.39 -10.07
CA LEU A 53 7.65 -2.07 -11.38
C LEU A 53 6.93 -0.72 -11.46
N GLN A 54 6.69 -0.04 -10.34
CA GLN A 54 6.19 1.33 -10.36
C GLN A 54 7.08 2.27 -11.18
N VAL A 55 8.39 2.04 -11.14
CA VAL A 55 9.39 2.82 -11.88
C VAL A 55 9.24 2.63 -13.40
N VAL A 56 8.83 1.44 -13.85
CA VAL A 56 8.67 1.09 -15.27
C VAL A 56 7.29 1.48 -15.82
N ASN A 57 6.28 1.41 -14.96
CA ASN A 57 4.88 1.54 -15.37
C ASN A 57 4.50 2.91 -15.91
N GLY A 58 5.11 3.99 -15.40
CA GLY A 58 4.87 5.36 -15.89
C GLY A 58 5.19 5.52 -17.38
N PRO A 59 6.47 5.34 -17.78
CA PRO A 59 6.88 5.45 -19.17
C PRO A 59 6.15 4.50 -20.13
N LEU A 60 5.80 3.29 -19.65
CA LEU A 60 5.07 2.32 -20.45
C LEU A 60 3.60 2.75 -20.65
N GLY A 61 2.98 3.31 -19.60
CA GLY A 61 1.63 3.87 -19.68
C GLY A 61 1.51 5.05 -20.61
N ASP A 62 2.54 5.89 -20.71
CA ASP A 62 2.57 7.02 -21.65
C ASP A 62 2.63 6.55 -23.12
N ARG A 63 3.27 5.39 -23.39
CA ARG A 63 3.38 4.81 -24.75
C ARG A 63 2.12 4.06 -25.18
N ILE A 64 1.58 3.21 -24.31
CA ILE A 64 0.45 2.32 -24.62
C ILE A 64 -0.88 3.06 -24.49
N GLY A 65 -0.90 4.15 -23.70
CA GLY A 65 -2.08 4.84 -23.22
C GLY A 65 -2.44 4.35 -21.80
N LYS A 66 -2.49 5.30 -20.86
CA LYS A 66 -2.64 5.01 -19.42
C LYS A 66 -3.86 4.14 -19.11
N TYR A 67 -5.03 4.49 -19.67
CA TYR A 67 -6.27 3.74 -19.45
C TYR A 67 -6.20 2.32 -20.05
N ARG A 68 -5.66 2.22 -21.27
CA ARG A 68 -5.46 0.95 -21.98
C ARG A 68 -4.48 0.04 -21.21
N MET A 69 -3.44 0.62 -20.65
CA MET A 69 -2.50 -0.15 -19.82
C MET A 69 -3.16 -0.63 -18.52
N VAL A 70 -3.98 0.21 -17.85
CA VAL A 70 -4.77 -0.24 -16.69
C VAL A 70 -5.64 -1.45 -17.03
N PHE A 71 -6.29 -1.45 -18.20
CA PHE A 71 -7.04 -2.62 -18.67
C PHE A 71 -6.15 -3.87 -18.77
N TRP A 72 -5.01 -3.79 -19.46
CA TRP A 72 -4.14 -4.95 -19.67
C TRP A 72 -3.57 -5.50 -18.37
N VAL A 73 -3.05 -4.64 -17.50
CA VAL A 73 -2.51 -5.11 -16.22
C VAL A 73 -3.59 -5.68 -15.31
N THR A 74 -4.82 -5.17 -15.37
CA THR A 74 -5.98 -5.74 -14.65
C THR A 74 -6.33 -7.12 -15.20
N ALA A 75 -6.39 -7.30 -16.52
CA ALA A 75 -6.67 -8.59 -17.14
C ALA A 75 -5.58 -9.64 -16.83
N ILE A 76 -4.31 -9.26 -16.90
CA ILE A 76 -3.18 -10.14 -16.55
C ILE A 76 -3.21 -10.47 -15.05
N SER A 77 -3.60 -9.54 -14.19
CA SER A 77 -3.73 -9.78 -12.75
C SER A 77 -4.83 -10.81 -12.41
N ALA A 78 -5.87 -10.93 -13.25
CA ALA A 78 -6.85 -12.00 -13.10
C ALA A 78 -6.19 -13.38 -13.27
N LEU A 79 -5.37 -13.55 -14.31
CA LEU A 79 -4.61 -14.79 -14.55
C LEU A 79 -3.60 -15.05 -13.44
N GLY A 80 -2.93 -14.01 -12.93
CA GLY A 80 -2.01 -14.12 -11.80
C GLY A 80 -2.71 -14.61 -10.52
N ASN A 81 -3.90 -14.10 -10.21
CA ASN A 81 -4.68 -14.58 -9.07
C ASN A 81 -5.17 -16.01 -9.29
N LEU A 82 -5.54 -16.39 -10.53
CA LEU A 82 -5.89 -17.76 -10.86
C LEU A 82 -4.70 -18.72 -10.65
N ALA A 83 -3.50 -18.31 -11.07
CA ALA A 83 -2.27 -19.06 -10.82
C ALA A 83 -1.98 -19.21 -9.31
N CYS A 84 -2.24 -18.17 -8.49
CA CYS A 84 -2.16 -18.28 -7.04
C CYS A 84 -3.14 -19.31 -6.47
N ALA A 85 -4.39 -19.34 -6.96
CA ALA A 85 -5.41 -20.28 -6.50
C ALA A 85 -5.03 -21.75 -6.75
N PHE A 86 -4.35 -22.02 -7.86
CA PHE A 86 -3.92 -23.36 -8.25
C PHE A 86 -2.49 -23.72 -7.83
N ALA A 87 -1.79 -22.86 -7.10
CA ALA A 87 -0.42 -23.12 -6.68
C ALA A 87 -0.32 -24.38 -5.80
N PRO A 88 0.46 -25.41 -6.23
CA PRO A 88 0.60 -26.67 -5.51
C PRO A 88 1.66 -26.62 -4.41
N SER A 89 2.53 -25.60 -4.41
CA SER A 89 3.62 -25.44 -3.45
C SER A 89 3.84 -23.97 -3.10
N LEU A 90 4.44 -23.73 -1.93
CA LEU A 90 4.75 -22.36 -1.48
C LEU A 90 5.65 -21.61 -2.47
N PRO A 91 6.75 -22.16 -3.02
CA PRO A 91 7.58 -21.46 -4.00
C PRO A 91 6.80 -21.03 -5.26
N LEU A 92 5.87 -21.86 -5.75
CA LEU A 92 5.03 -21.51 -6.91
C LEU A 92 4.00 -20.43 -6.54
N LEU A 93 3.44 -20.46 -5.33
CA LEU A 93 2.58 -19.39 -4.83
C LEU A 93 3.37 -18.08 -4.72
N VAL A 94 4.59 -18.10 -4.19
CA VAL A 94 5.49 -16.94 -4.11
C VAL A 94 5.78 -16.36 -5.49
N ALA A 95 6.10 -17.22 -6.48
CA ALA A 95 6.34 -16.80 -7.85
C ALA A 95 5.08 -16.20 -8.51
N ALA A 96 3.91 -16.81 -8.32
CA ALA A 96 2.63 -16.31 -8.82
C ALA A 96 2.26 -14.96 -8.17
N ARG A 97 2.53 -14.80 -6.88
CA ARG A 97 2.34 -13.53 -6.16
C ARG A 97 3.30 -12.44 -6.64
N PHE A 98 4.56 -12.78 -6.91
CA PHE A 98 5.51 -11.86 -7.52
C PHE A 98 4.99 -11.36 -8.88
N ALA A 99 4.61 -12.27 -9.77
CA ALA A 99 4.06 -11.92 -11.07
C ALA A 99 2.79 -11.07 -10.97
N THR A 100 1.89 -11.40 -10.02
CA THR A 100 0.68 -10.62 -9.78
C THR A 100 0.99 -9.23 -9.22
N GLY A 101 1.92 -9.12 -8.26
CA GLY A 101 2.37 -7.83 -7.71
C GLY A 101 2.92 -6.89 -8.78
N ALA A 102 3.65 -7.46 -9.72
CA ALA A 102 4.22 -6.76 -10.87
C ALA A 102 3.16 -6.02 -11.72
N THR A 103 2.01 -6.65 -11.95
CA THR A 103 0.92 -6.07 -12.73
C THR A 103 0.02 -5.17 -11.90
N VAL A 104 -0.33 -5.60 -10.71
CA VAL A 104 -1.22 -4.86 -9.79
C VAL A 104 -0.64 -3.51 -9.40
N GLY A 105 0.68 -3.40 -9.22
CA GLY A 105 1.36 -2.15 -8.87
C GLY A 105 1.20 -1.02 -9.88
N ALA A 106 0.87 -1.32 -11.14
CA ALA A 106 0.63 -0.32 -12.18
C ALA A 106 -0.73 0.38 -12.08
N ILE A 107 -1.73 -0.27 -11.48
CA ILE A 107 -3.14 0.14 -11.59
C ILE A 107 -3.37 1.52 -11.00
N VAL A 108 -2.98 1.74 -9.74
CA VAL A 108 -3.27 2.98 -9.01
C VAL A 108 -2.55 4.19 -9.60
N PRO A 109 -1.22 4.15 -9.84
CA PRO A 109 -0.50 5.29 -10.39
C PRO A 109 -0.99 5.68 -11.80
N LEU A 110 -1.24 4.70 -12.66
CA LEU A 110 -1.74 4.96 -14.02
C LEU A 110 -3.16 5.50 -14.02
N ALA A 111 -4.03 5.00 -13.15
CA ALA A 111 -5.38 5.53 -12.99
C ALA A 111 -5.37 6.98 -12.50
N MET A 112 -4.53 7.30 -11.50
CA MET A 112 -4.37 8.68 -11.01
C MET A 112 -3.80 9.60 -12.09
N ALA A 113 -2.82 9.13 -12.85
CA ALA A 113 -2.24 9.88 -13.96
C ALA A 113 -3.27 10.14 -15.06
N TRP A 114 -4.08 9.14 -15.43
CA TRP A 114 -5.17 9.32 -16.40
C TRP A 114 -6.23 10.32 -15.91
N ILE A 115 -6.63 10.24 -14.63
CA ILE A 115 -7.56 11.22 -14.03
C ILE A 115 -6.95 12.63 -14.10
N GLY A 116 -5.65 12.75 -13.83
CA GLY A 116 -4.91 14.01 -13.95
C GLY A 116 -4.94 14.62 -15.35
N ASP A 117 -4.93 13.78 -16.40
CA ASP A 117 -4.97 14.23 -17.80
C ASP A 117 -6.39 14.50 -18.29
N ALA A 118 -7.36 13.67 -17.88
CA ALA A 118 -8.73 13.69 -18.43
C ALA A 118 -9.69 14.65 -17.67
N VAL A 119 -9.35 15.03 -16.42
CA VAL A 119 -10.23 15.84 -15.59
C VAL A 119 -9.69 17.27 -15.46
N PRO A 120 -10.50 18.32 -15.74
CA PRO A 120 -10.13 19.71 -15.52
C PRO A 120 -9.62 19.97 -14.10
N TYR A 121 -8.64 20.86 -13.98
CA TYR A 121 -7.91 21.12 -12.73
C TYR A 121 -8.86 21.41 -11.56
N GLU A 122 -9.89 22.22 -11.76
CA GLU A 122 -10.86 22.66 -10.74
C GLU A 122 -11.69 21.51 -10.17
N ARG A 123 -11.89 20.43 -10.95
CA ARG A 123 -12.69 19.25 -10.57
C ARG A 123 -11.82 18.05 -10.17
N ARG A 124 -10.51 18.13 -10.34
CA ARG A 124 -9.58 17.01 -10.17
C ARG A 124 -9.54 16.50 -8.72
N GLN A 125 -9.48 17.41 -7.76
CA GLN A 125 -9.35 17.05 -6.35
C GLN A 125 -10.55 16.22 -5.83
N PRO A 126 -11.82 16.63 -6.03
CA PRO A 126 -12.95 15.80 -5.59
C PRO A 126 -13.06 14.46 -6.35
N VAL A 127 -12.60 14.40 -7.60
CA VAL A 127 -12.57 13.13 -8.36
C VAL A 127 -11.51 12.18 -7.82
N LEU A 128 -10.31 12.66 -7.52
CA LEU A 128 -9.25 11.86 -6.89
C LEU A 128 -9.65 11.39 -5.50
N ALA A 129 -10.33 12.23 -4.71
CA ALA A 129 -10.84 11.81 -3.41
C ALA A 129 -11.82 10.63 -3.51
N ARG A 130 -12.76 10.67 -4.46
CA ARG A 130 -13.68 9.54 -4.73
C ARG A 130 -12.95 8.29 -5.20
N PHE A 131 -11.95 8.45 -6.06
CA PHE A 131 -11.11 7.35 -6.50
C PHE A 131 -10.39 6.66 -5.33
N LEU A 132 -9.82 7.43 -4.39
CA LEU A 132 -9.11 6.91 -3.23
C LEU A 132 -10.04 6.22 -2.20
N ILE A 133 -11.32 6.59 -2.14
CA ILE A 133 -12.31 5.84 -1.33
C ILE A 133 -12.35 4.37 -1.77
N GLY A 134 -12.36 4.10 -3.08
CA GLY A 134 -12.29 2.73 -3.60
C GLY A 134 -11.06 1.98 -3.09
N HIS A 135 -9.89 2.63 -3.10
CA HIS A 135 -8.65 2.06 -2.57
C HIS A 135 -8.75 1.70 -1.08
N MET A 136 -9.23 2.63 -0.26
CA MET A 136 -9.38 2.42 1.19
C MET A 136 -10.37 1.30 1.52
N LEU A 137 -11.49 1.24 0.80
CA LEU A 137 -12.47 0.15 0.94
C LEU A 137 -11.87 -1.20 0.53
N GLY A 138 -11.02 -1.23 -0.51
CA GLY A 138 -10.29 -2.42 -0.93
C GLY A 138 -9.43 -2.99 0.21
N ILE A 139 -8.66 -2.15 0.89
CA ILE A 139 -7.86 -2.56 2.06
C ILE A 139 -8.77 -3.09 3.19
N ALA A 140 -9.79 -2.33 3.55
CA ALA A 140 -10.66 -2.66 4.69
C ALA A 140 -11.43 -3.96 4.50
N LEU A 141 -12.04 -4.13 3.31
CA LEU A 141 -12.88 -5.30 3.04
C LEU A 141 -12.07 -6.54 2.73
N SER A 142 -10.89 -6.41 2.12
CA SER A 142 -10.11 -7.58 1.70
C SER A 142 -9.67 -8.43 2.88
N THR A 143 -9.17 -7.84 3.96
CA THR A 143 -8.71 -8.59 5.13
C THR A 143 -9.86 -9.31 5.84
N THR A 144 -11.03 -8.65 5.92
CA THR A 144 -12.24 -9.23 6.50
C THR A 144 -12.77 -10.40 5.66
N VAL A 145 -12.93 -10.16 4.35
CA VAL A 145 -13.44 -11.16 3.41
C VAL A 145 -12.46 -12.33 3.28
N SER A 146 -11.19 -12.04 3.16
CA SER A 146 -10.13 -13.03 3.02
C SER A 146 -10.03 -13.93 4.26
N GLY A 147 -10.06 -13.35 5.46
CA GLY A 147 -10.06 -14.12 6.70
C GLY A 147 -11.28 -15.04 6.81
N GLY A 148 -12.49 -14.51 6.56
CA GLY A 148 -13.73 -15.29 6.63
C GLY A 148 -13.84 -16.38 5.56
N LEU A 149 -13.44 -16.07 4.32
CA LEU A 149 -13.40 -17.10 3.24
C LEU A 149 -12.32 -18.13 3.52
N GLY A 150 -11.14 -17.70 4.01
CA GLY A 150 -10.03 -18.58 4.35
C GLY A 150 -10.41 -19.59 5.43
N GLU A 151 -11.07 -19.14 6.49
CA GLU A 151 -11.54 -19.98 7.59
C GLU A 151 -12.58 -21.02 7.13
N ARG A 152 -13.49 -20.64 6.22
CA ARG A 152 -14.62 -21.49 5.82
C ARG A 152 -14.31 -22.40 4.63
N TYR A 153 -13.54 -21.89 3.66
CA TYR A 153 -13.32 -22.54 2.35
C TYR A 153 -11.83 -22.78 2.03
N GLY A 154 -10.96 -22.44 2.97
CA GLY A 154 -9.51 -22.53 2.77
C GLY A 154 -8.91 -21.32 2.04
N TRP A 155 -7.59 -21.18 2.14
CA TRP A 155 -6.84 -20.03 1.66
C TRP A 155 -6.96 -19.76 0.15
N ARG A 156 -7.28 -20.78 -0.65
CA ARG A 156 -7.45 -20.66 -2.11
C ARG A 156 -8.67 -19.84 -2.52
N ALA A 157 -9.71 -19.84 -1.68
CA ALA A 157 -10.99 -19.19 -1.99
C ALA A 157 -10.83 -17.69 -2.29
N ILE A 158 -9.97 -16.98 -1.57
CA ILE A 158 -9.78 -15.54 -1.82
C ILE A 158 -9.16 -15.26 -3.20
N PHE A 159 -8.28 -16.12 -3.69
CA PHE A 159 -7.67 -15.93 -5.00
C PHE A 159 -8.68 -16.14 -6.13
N PHE A 160 -9.65 -17.05 -5.97
CA PHE A 160 -10.78 -17.19 -6.92
C PHE A 160 -11.67 -15.94 -6.89
N VAL A 161 -11.97 -15.40 -5.70
CA VAL A 161 -12.76 -14.17 -5.57
C VAL A 161 -12.00 -12.97 -6.17
N LEU A 162 -10.70 -12.84 -5.93
CA LEU A 162 -9.88 -11.81 -6.56
C LEU A 162 -9.84 -12.01 -8.08
N CYS A 163 -9.66 -13.22 -8.59
CA CYS A 163 -9.70 -13.49 -10.02
C CYS A 163 -11.03 -13.02 -10.62
N ALA A 164 -12.16 -13.39 -10.04
CA ALA A 164 -13.49 -12.96 -10.50
C ALA A 164 -13.64 -11.42 -10.47
N LEU A 165 -13.17 -10.77 -9.40
CA LEU A 165 -13.16 -9.31 -9.28
C LEU A 165 -12.33 -8.65 -10.38
N TYR A 166 -11.14 -9.19 -10.67
CA TYR A 166 -10.26 -8.68 -11.73
C TYR A 166 -10.84 -8.92 -13.12
N VAL A 167 -11.48 -10.07 -13.36
CA VAL A 167 -12.19 -10.35 -14.63
C VAL A 167 -13.33 -9.37 -14.84
N LEU A 168 -14.19 -9.17 -13.83
CA LEU A 168 -15.28 -8.19 -13.88
C LEU A 168 -14.73 -6.78 -14.15
N THR A 169 -13.70 -6.38 -13.42
CA THR A 169 -13.09 -5.05 -13.57
C THR A 169 -12.49 -4.88 -14.95
N ALA A 170 -11.78 -5.89 -15.48
CA ALA A 170 -11.22 -5.86 -16.82
C ALA A 170 -12.31 -5.79 -17.89
N ALA A 171 -13.42 -6.51 -17.73
CA ALA A 171 -14.57 -6.44 -18.64
C ALA A 171 -15.18 -5.03 -18.68
N LEU A 172 -15.34 -4.39 -17.51
CA LEU A 172 -15.84 -3.01 -17.40
C LEU A 172 -14.86 -2.00 -18.02
N LEU A 173 -13.56 -2.16 -17.79
CA LEU A 173 -12.51 -1.34 -18.41
C LEU A 173 -12.50 -1.50 -19.93
N TRP A 174 -12.66 -2.72 -20.42
CA TRP A 174 -12.77 -3.01 -21.86
C TRP A 174 -13.99 -2.36 -22.48
N PHE A 175 -15.16 -2.48 -21.83
CA PHE A 175 -16.39 -1.85 -22.30
C PHE A 175 -16.23 -0.32 -22.37
N GLU A 176 -15.65 0.30 -21.36
CA GLU A 176 -15.38 1.75 -21.35
C GLU A 176 -14.39 2.15 -22.45
N LEU A 177 -13.34 1.33 -22.71
CA LEU A 177 -12.42 1.54 -23.83
C LEU A 177 -13.12 1.52 -25.20
N GLN A 178 -14.16 0.69 -25.37
CA GLN A 178 -14.90 0.61 -26.62
C GLN A 178 -15.88 1.77 -26.79
N THR A 179 -16.48 2.26 -25.73
CA THR A 179 -17.59 3.21 -25.77
C THR A 179 -17.16 4.67 -25.52
N ASN A 180 -16.03 4.92 -24.86
CA ASN A 180 -15.59 6.24 -24.46
C ASN A 180 -14.30 6.68 -25.18
N PRO A 181 -14.36 7.58 -26.17
CA PRO A 181 -13.19 8.04 -26.91
C PRO A 181 -12.09 8.67 -26.03
N ALA A 182 -12.46 9.30 -24.89
CA ALA A 182 -11.49 9.91 -23.98
C ALA A 182 -10.52 8.90 -23.36
N THR A 183 -10.91 7.61 -23.29
CA THR A 183 -10.04 6.55 -22.75
C THR A 183 -8.99 6.06 -23.75
N ARG A 184 -9.14 6.38 -25.04
CA ARG A 184 -8.28 5.91 -26.14
C ARG A 184 -7.14 6.86 -26.47
N GLN A 185 -7.11 8.04 -25.86
CA GLN A 185 -6.07 9.03 -26.13
C GLN A 185 -4.72 8.51 -25.57
N ALA A 186 -3.85 8.11 -26.48
CA ALA A 186 -2.44 7.91 -26.18
C ALA A 186 -1.75 9.27 -26.24
N GLN A 187 -1.09 9.69 -25.16
CA GLN A 187 -0.16 10.81 -25.28
C GLN A 187 1.08 10.31 -26.03
N ALA A 188 1.54 11.09 -27.01
CA ALA A 188 2.79 10.78 -27.69
C ALA A 188 3.90 10.63 -26.65
N ALA A 189 4.57 9.48 -26.66
CA ALA A 189 5.67 9.19 -25.73
C ALA A 189 6.78 10.23 -25.93
N ARG A 190 6.92 11.15 -25.00
CA ARG A 190 7.87 12.25 -25.08
C ARG A 190 9.30 11.84 -24.76
N GLU A 191 9.51 10.71 -24.04
CA GLU A 191 10.84 10.33 -23.59
C GLU A 191 11.12 8.81 -23.66
N PRO A 192 12.38 8.42 -23.95
CA PRO A 192 12.84 7.04 -23.80
C PRO A 192 12.76 6.58 -22.33
N VAL A 193 12.43 5.30 -22.11
CA VAL A 193 12.35 4.71 -20.76
C VAL A 193 13.68 4.87 -20.00
N THR A 194 14.82 4.72 -20.72
CA THR A 194 16.15 4.92 -20.17
C THR A 194 16.38 6.33 -19.61
N GLN A 195 15.82 7.35 -20.25
CA GLN A 195 15.93 8.72 -19.81
C GLN A 195 15.12 8.99 -18.54
N SER A 196 13.96 8.33 -18.39
CA SER A 196 13.16 8.36 -17.15
C SER A 196 13.93 7.73 -15.99
N PHE A 197 14.62 6.62 -16.19
CA PHE A 197 15.47 6.00 -15.17
C PHE A 197 16.65 6.90 -14.76
N LEU A 198 17.35 7.49 -15.73
CA LEU A 198 18.47 8.41 -15.45
C LEU A 198 17.98 9.64 -14.68
N ARG A 199 16.80 10.15 -15.00
CA ARG A 199 16.16 11.25 -14.27
C ARG A 199 15.86 10.85 -12.82
N MET A 200 15.26 9.67 -12.58
CA MET A 200 15.01 9.18 -11.23
C MET A 200 16.32 9.02 -10.43
N ALA A 201 17.35 8.46 -11.03
CA ALA A 201 18.66 8.34 -10.41
C ALA A 201 19.27 9.72 -10.10
N GLY A 202 19.05 10.70 -10.99
CA GLY A 202 19.43 12.10 -10.77
C GLY A 202 18.72 12.73 -9.58
N LEU A 203 17.41 12.50 -9.45
CA LEU A 203 16.61 13.00 -8.32
C LEU A 203 17.14 12.50 -6.97
N ALA A 204 17.55 11.23 -6.88
CA ALA A 204 18.07 10.63 -5.66
C ALA A 204 19.38 11.26 -5.16
N ARG A 205 20.05 12.13 -5.96
CA ARG A 205 21.25 12.87 -5.53
C ARG A 205 20.91 14.07 -4.63
N GLY A 206 19.70 14.61 -4.71
CA GLY A 206 19.27 15.73 -3.88
C GLY A 206 19.29 15.39 -2.39
N ALA A 207 19.88 16.26 -1.55
CA ALA A 207 19.98 16.00 -0.11
C ALA A 207 18.59 15.85 0.55
N TRP A 208 17.65 16.74 0.25
CA TRP A 208 16.29 16.66 0.76
C TRP A 208 15.52 15.46 0.21
N VAL A 209 15.72 15.12 -1.07
CA VAL A 209 15.12 13.93 -1.69
C VAL A 209 15.56 12.67 -0.94
N ARG A 210 16.85 12.54 -0.65
CA ARG A 210 17.36 11.39 0.14
C ARG A 210 16.73 11.29 1.53
N VAL A 211 16.50 12.42 2.19
CA VAL A 211 15.81 12.44 3.49
C VAL A 211 14.39 11.88 3.35
N ILE A 212 13.62 12.32 2.36
CA ILE A 212 12.24 11.84 2.12
C ILE A 212 12.24 10.35 1.79
N LEU A 213 13.12 9.92 0.87
CA LEU A 213 13.18 8.52 0.42
C LEU A 213 13.66 7.58 1.54
N ALA A 214 14.65 7.97 2.33
CA ALA A 214 15.09 7.18 3.48
C ALA A 214 13.99 7.10 4.55
N THR A 215 13.29 8.20 4.83
CA THR A 215 12.21 8.23 5.82
C THR A 215 11.06 7.30 5.40
N VAL A 216 10.61 7.37 4.14
CA VAL A 216 9.52 6.51 3.67
C VAL A 216 9.92 5.04 3.57
N PHE A 217 11.20 4.75 3.25
CA PHE A 217 11.72 3.38 3.28
C PHE A 217 11.67 2.80 4.70
N ILE A 218 12.15 3.54 5.70
CA ILE A 218 12.14 3.12 7.10
C ILE A 218 10.70 3.05 7.64
N GLU A 219 9.82 4.01 7.26
CA GLU A 219 8.39 3.95 7.55
C GLU A 219 7.78 2.66 7.01
N GLY A 220 8.00 2.36 5.73
CA GLY A 220 7.52 1.12 5.09
C GLY A 220 8.04 -0.14 5.79
N MET A 221 9.32 -0.15 6.14
CA MET A 221 9.99 -1.26 6.79
C MET A 221 9.41 -1.54 8.19
N LEU A 222 9.32 -0.54 9.03
CA LEU A 222 8.85 -0.72 10.40
C LEU A 222 7.33 -0.88 10.48
N PHE A 223 6.59 -0.03 9.75
CA PHE A 223 5.13 -0.02 9.83
C PHE A 223 4.52 -1.26 9.19
N TYR A 224 4.76 -1.48 7.90
CA TYR A 224 4.15 -2.59 7.18
C TYR A 224 4.81 -3.93 7.48
N GLY A 225 6.09 -3.93 7.87
CA GLY A 225 6.76 -5.12 8.39
C GLY A 225 6.06 -5.70 9.62
N ALA A 226 5.63 -4.84 10.54
CA ALA A 226 4.87 -5.25 11.71
C ALA A 226 3.38 -5.52 11.38
N LEU A 227 2.72 -4.65 10.60
CA LEU A 227 1.29 -4.76 10.28
C LEU A 227 0.96 -6.08 9.56
N ALA A 228 1.86 -6.61 8.74
CA ALA A 228 1.67 -7.88 8.04
C ALA A 228 1.38 -9.05 8.99
N PHE A 229 1.87 -8.98 10.22
CA PHE A 229 1.68 -10.02 11.22
C PHE A 229 0.58 -9.68 12.25
N ALA A 230 -0.15 -8.56 12.11
CA ALA A 230 -1.17 -8.16 13.09
C ALA A 230 -2.35 -9.14 13.16
N ALA A 231 -2.83 -9.64 12.00
CA ALA A 231 -3.88 -10.66 11.98
C ALA A 231 -3.38 -12.01 12.54
N TYR A 232 -2.15 -12.39 12.22
CA TYR A 232 -1.52 -13.58 12.80
C TYR A 232 -1.38 -13.45 14.33
N HIS A 233 -0.99 -12.28 14.84
CA HIS A 233 -0.95 -12.00 16.27
C HIS A 233 -2.32 -12.17 16.92
N ALA A 234 -3.38 -11.61 16.31
CA ALA A 234 -4.73 -11.72 16.81
C ALA A 234 -5.21 -13.17 16.85
N HIS A 235 -4.89 -13.96 15.84
CA HIS A 235 -5.19 -15.38 15.81
C HIS A 235 -4.41 -16.16 16.90
N ARG A 236 -3.10 -15.99 16.95
CA ARG A 236 -2.21 -16.81 17.79
C ARG A 236 -2.23 -16.44 19.25
N TYR A 237 -2.33 -15.15 19.60
CA TYR A 237 -2.15 -14.64 20.96
C TYR A 237 -3.43 -14.07 21.58
N LEU A 238 -4.41 -13.65 20.78
CA LEU A 238 -5.70 -13.18 21.28
C LEU A 238 -6.82 -14.22 21.13
N GLY A 239 -6.51 -15.41 20.60
CA GLY A 239 -7.42 -16.53 20.48
C GLY A 239 -8.57 -16.36 19.48
N LEU A 240 -8.42 -15.44 18.51
CA LEU A 240 -9.45 -15.20 17.49
C LEU A 240 -9.37 -16.23 16.37
N GLY A 241 -10.52 -16.59 15.77
CA GLY A 241 -10.56 -17.29 14.50
C GLY A 241 -9.91 -16.47 13.39
N VAL A 242 -9.53 -17.10 12.29
CA VAL A 242 -8.88 -16.43 11.15
C VAL A 242 -9.76 -15.33 10.58
N GLY A 243 -11.07 -15.58 10.47
CA GLY A 243 -12.06 -14.61 10.03
C GLY A 243 -12.14 -13.37 10.93
N ALA A 244 -12.26 -13.60 12.23
CA ALA A 244 -12.29 -12.52 13.22
C ALA A 244 -10.98 -11.73 13.26
N SER A 245 -9.83 -12.40 13.09
CA SER A 245 -8.52 -11.75 13.01
C SER A 245 -8.39 -10.85 11.78
N GLY A 246 -8.90 -11.30 10.63
CA GLY A 246 -8.96 -10.48 9.41
C GLY A 246 -9.89 -9.27 9.56
N ALA A 247 -11.07 -9.48 10.19
CA ALA A 247 -12.03 -8.39 10.46
C ALA A 247 -11.46 -7.34 11.42
N LEU A 248 -10.66 -7.76 12.40
CA LEU A 248 -10.02 -6.86 13.35
C LEU A 248 -9.13 -5.82 12.64
N ILE A 249 -8.43 -6.22 11.57
CA ILE A 249 -7.59 -5.31 10.79
C ILE A 249 -8.39 -4.19 10.11
N ALA A 250 -9.70 -4.36 9.88
CA ALA A 250 -10.53 -3.29 9.35
C ALA A 250 -10.57 -2.04 10.26
N ALA A 251 -10.29 -2.18 11.56
CA ALA A 251 -10.16 -1.05 12.48
C ALA A 251 -9.02 -0.10 12.09
N PHE A 252 -7.95 -0.61 11.47
CA PHE A 252 -6.89 0.22 10.88
C PHE A 252 -7.44 1.16 9.80
N ALA A 253 -8.22 0.64 8.87
CA ALA A 253 -8.86 1.48 7.86
C ALA A 253 -9.86 2.46 8.47
N GLY A 254 -10.58 2.05 9.53
CA GLY A 254 -11.45 2.92 10.32
C GLY A 254 -10.70 4.13 10.89
N GLY A 255 -9.50 3.92 11.45
CA GLY A 255 -8.63 5.00 11.94
C GLY A 255 -8.22 5.98 10.83
N GLY A 256 -7.92 5.47 9.64
CA GLY A 256 -7.64 6.28 8.46
C GLY A 256 -8.84 7.13 8.03
N LEU A 257 -10.05 6.57 8.07
CA LEU A 257 -11.29 7.31 7.77
C LEU A 257 -11.57 8.40 8.82
N VAL A 258 -11.30 8.13 10.10
CA VAL A 258 -11.36 9.13 11.16
C VAL A 258 -10.41 10.28 10.85
N TYR A 259 -9.15 9.99 10.53
CA TYR A 259 -8.21 11.04 10.10
C TYR A 259 -8.74 11.83 8.90
N ALA A 260 -9.20 11.17 7.85
CA ALA A 260 -9.72 11.83 6.66
C ALA A 260 -10.89 12.79 6.97
N SER A 261 -11.77 12.43 7.93
CA SER A 261 -12.91 13.26 8.33
C SER A 261 -12.50 14.51 9.11
N VAL A 262 -11.40 14.45 9.88
CA VAL A 262 -10.93 15.56 10.72
C VAL A 262 -9.74 16.32 10.12
N ALA A 263 -9.14 15.83 9.04
CA ALA A 263 -7.93 16.38 8.43
C ALA A 263 -8.06 17.87 8.08
N GLY A 264 -9.23 18.29 7.57
CA GLY A 264 -9.50 19.69 7.25
C GLY A 264 -9.39 20.65 8.45
N ARG A 265 -9.58 20.15 9.67
CA ARG A 265 -9.41 20.91 10.91
C ARG A 265 -8.04 20.70 11.55
N LEU A 266 -7.50 19.50 11.39
CA LEU A 266 -6.27 19.07 12.06
C LEU A 266 -5.02 19.64 11.38
N VAL A 267 -4.99 19.63 10.05
CA VAL A 267 -3.86 20.12 9.24
C VAL A 267 -3.54 21.60 9.52
N PRO A 268 -4.53 22.52 9.48
CA PRO A 268 -4.23 23.93 9.78
C PRO A 268 -3.80 24.18 11.24
N ARG A 269 -4.30 23.38 12.20
CA ARG A 269 -4.02 23.56 13.62
C ARG A 269 -2.65 23.02 14.03
N LEU A 270 -2.27 21.85 13.56
CA LEU A 270 -1.04 21.17 13.95
C LEU A 270 0.15 21.53 13.04
N GLY A 271 -0.14 21.92 11.80
CA GLY A 271 0.86 22.05 10.76
C GLY A 271 1.61 20.73 10.49
N GLU A 272 2.51 20.73 9.53
CA GLU A 272 3.24 19.51 9.12
C GLU A 272 4.04 18.89 10.28
N ARG A 273 4.70 19.74 11.11
CA ARG A 273 5.51 19.24 12.24
C ARG A 273 4.68 18.57 13.32
N GLY A 274 3.48 19.10 13.59
CA GLY A 274 2.55 18.52 14.54
C GLY A 274 1.94 17.24 14.01
N LEU A 275 1.61 17.18 12.71
CA LEU A 275 1.10 15.96 12.06
C LEU A 275 2.13 14.82 12.08
N VAL A 276 3.39 15.11 11.76
CA VAL A 276 4.47 14.13 11.81
C VAL A 276 4.65 13.57 13.23
N LEU A 277 4.73 14.43 14.23
CA LEU A 277 4.92 14.01 15.62
C LEU A 277 3.69 13.26 16.16
N GLY A 278 2.50 13.81 15.95
CA GLY A 278 1.24 13.15 16.32
C GLY A 278 1.07 11.78 15.64
N GLY A 279 1.38 11.72 14.34
CA GLY A 279 1.34 10.46 13.57
C GLY A 279 2.28 9.41 14.17
N GLY A 280 3.53 9.75 14.39
CA GLY A 280 4.50 8.86 15.05
C GLY A 280 4.05 8.41 16.45
N SER A 281 3.48 9.32 17.25
CA SER A 281 2.98 8.99 18.60
C SER A 281 1.78 8.03 18.55
N PHE A 282 0.80 8.27 17.68
CA PHE A 282 -0.34 7.37 17.50
C PHE A 282 0.10 5.97 17.03
N ILE A 283 1.07 5.90 16.10
CA ILE A 283 1.63 4.63 15.64
C ILE A 283 2.36 3.92 16.79
N GLY A 284 3.20 4.63 17.53
CA GLY A 284 3.93 4.08 18.66
C GLY A 284 3.00 3.50 19.74
N LEU A 285 1.98 4.27 20.14
CA LEU A 285 0.97 3.83 21.10
C LEU A 285 0.14 2.66 20.56
N GLY A 286 -0.21 2.68 19.27
CA GLY A 286 -0.96 1.60 18.63
C GLY A 286 -0.19 0.27 18.64
N TYR A 287 1.08 0.26 18.24
CA TYR A 287 1.89 -0.96 18.27
C TYR A 287 2.23 -1.41 19.67
N LEU A 288 2.54 -0.49 20.59
CA LEU A 288 2.78 -0.83 21.99
C LEU A 288 1.51 -1.45 22.61
N GLY A 289 0.36 -0.81 22.38
CA GLY A 289 -0.91 -1.33 22.84
C GLY A 289 -1.24 -2.70 22.25
N LEU A 290 -0.97 -2.92 20.97
CA LEU A 290 -1.18 -4.21 20.31
C LEU A 290 -0.25 -5.30 20.89
N ALA A 291 1.02 -4.98 21.16
CA ALA A 291 1.97 -5.90 21.80
C ALA A 291 1.52 -6.34 23.20
N LEU A 292 0.83 -5.46 23.93
CA LEU A 292 0.37 -5.67 25.31
C LEU A 292 -1.11 -6.02 25.41
N ALA A 293 -1.83 -6.09 24.29
CA ALA A 293 -3.28 -6.29 24.27
C ALA A 293 -3.70 -7.56 25.00
N PRO A 294 -4.54 -7.49 26.04
CA PRO A 294 -5.04 -8.67 26.75
C PRO A 294 -6.15 -9.39 25.97
N GLY A 295 -6.69 -8.79 24.93
CA GLY A 295 -7.77 -9.36 24.13
C GLY A 295 -8.17 -8.48 22.95
N ALA A 296 -9.07 -8.98 22.12
CA ALA A 296 -9.51 -8.36 20.86
C ALA A 296 -10.11 -6.95 21.05
N ALA A 297 -10.92 -6.76 22.09
CA ALA A 297 -11.56 -5.46 22.38
C ALA A 297 -10.53 -4.34 22.59
N PHE A 298 -9.37 -4.67 23.18
CA PHE A 298 -8.27 -3.73 23.39
C PHE A 298 -7.46 -3.50 22.09
N ALA A 299 -7.36 -4.49 21.23
CA ALA A 299 -6.64 -4.38 19.96
C ALA A 299 -7.35 -3.47 18.94
N ILE A 300 -8.69 -3.34 19.00
CA ILE A 300 -9.46 -2.49 18.09
C ILE A 300 -9.01 -1.02 18.14
N PRO A 301 -9.01 -0.32 19.29
CA PRO A 301 -8.56 1.07 19.36
C PRO A 301 -7.07 1.20 19.02
N CYS A 302 -6.24 0.19 19.30
CA CYS A 302 -4.84 0.19 18.92
C CYS A 302 -4.65 0.19 17.39
N LEU A 303 -5.39 -0.64 16.67
CA LEU A 303 -5.38 -0.67 15.20
C LEU A 303 -5.96 0.61 14.60
N ALA A 304 -7.00 1.18 15.20
CA ALA A 304 -7.53 2.48 14.78
C ALA A 304 -6.48 3.60 14.98
N ALA A 305 -5.75 3.59 16.09
CA ALA A 305 -4.64 4.52 16.34
C ALA A 305 -3.53 4.35 15.29
N LEU A 306 -3.17 3.10 14.92
CA LEU A 306 -2.22 2.82 13.83
C LEU A 306 -2.69 3.45 12.52
N GLY A 307 -3.96 3.29 12.17
CA GLY A 307 -4.52 3.87 10.95
C GLY A 307 -4.49 5.39 10.96
N MET A 308 -4.94 6.02 12.02
CA MET A 308 -4.91 7.47 12.17
C MET A 308 -3.48 8.01 12.09
N GLY A 309 -2.56 7.42 12.85
CA GLY A 309 -1.16 7.83 12.88
C GLY A 309 -0.46 7.66 11.55
N MET A 310 -0.69 6.54 10.85
CA MET A 310 -0.14 6.28 9.52
C MET A 310 -0.55 7.36 8.52
N TYR A 311 -1.83 7.70 8.44
CA TYR A 311 -2.27 8.74 7.50
C TYR A 311 -1.81 10.14 7.88
N MET A 312 -1.59 10.45 9.18
CA MET A 312 -0.98 11.71 9.61
C MET A 312 0.48 11.84 9.14
N LEU A 313 1.29 10.80 9.33
CA LEU A 313 2.72 10.80 8.98
C LEU A 313 2.92 10.65 7.48
N HIS A 314 2.35 9.60 6.87
CA HIS A 314 2.54 9.26 5.47
C HIS A 314 2.04 10.32 4.50
N ASN A 315 0.86 10.91 4.74
CA ASN A 315 0.35 11.98 3.87
C ASN A 315 1.28 13.20 3.89
N THR A 316 1.89 13.52 5.04
CA THR A 316 2.88 14.61 5.11
C THR A 316 4.11 14.27 4.26
N LEU A 317 4.64 13.04 4.36
CA LEU A 317 5.74 12.57 3.50
C LEU A 317 5.36 12.59 2.02
N GLN A 318 4.16 12.17 1.68
CA GLN A 318 3.65 12.14 0.30
C GLN A 318 3.52 13.54 -0.31
N VAL A 319 3.11 14.53 0.48
CA VAL A 319 3.10 15.94 0.04
C VAL A 319 4.51 16.39 -0.33
N HIS A 320 5.50 16.13 0.52
CA HIS A 320 6.90 16.44 0.22
C HIS A 320 7.44 15.68 -0.98
N ALA A 321 7.04 14.41 -1.16
CA ALA A 321 7.40 13.62 -2.35
C ALA A 321 6.88 14.25 -3.64
N THR A 322 5.67 14.82 -3.64
CA THR A 322 5.12 15.51 -4.83
C THR A 322 5.83 16.83 -5.15
N GLN A 323 6.50 17.42 -4.16
CA GLN A 323 7.18 18.73 -4.28
C GLN A 323 8.69 18.62 -4.49
N MET A 324 9.29 17.44 -4.20
CA MET A 324 10.75 17.25 -4.29
C MET A 324 11.31 17.37 -5.71
N ALA A 325 10.45 17.24 -6.74
CA ALA A 325 10.81 17.44 -8.14
C ALA A 325 9.61 18.01 -8.94
N PRO A 326 9.36 19.33 -8.89
CA PRO A 326 8.19 19.95 -9.51
C PRO A 326 8.09 19.70 -11.02
N GLU A 327 9.23 19.62 -11.70
CA GLU A 327 9.32 19.36 -13.14
C GLU A 327 9.13 17.88 -13.51
N SER A 328 9.24 16.97 -12.54
CA SER A 328 9.19 15.52 -12.73
C SER A 328 8.38 14.82 -11.63
N ARG A 329 7.21 15.36 -11.29
CA ARG A 329 6.36 14.88 -10.18
C ARG A 329 6.04 13.39 -10.27
N GLY A 330 5.78 12.88 -11.50
CA GLY A 330 5.51 11.46 -11.71
C GLY A 330 6.69 10.56 -11.33
N ALA A 331 7.92 10.95 -11.71
CA ALA A 331 9.14 10.23 -11.35
C ALA A 331 9.40 10.29 -9.84
N ALA A 332 9.15 11.45 -9.22
CA ALA A 332 9.30 11.64 -7.78
C ALA A 332 8.36 10.73 -6.97
N VAL A 333 7.08 10.69 -7.34
CA VAL A 333 6.07 9.82 -6.69
C VAL A 333 6.35 8.33 -6.94
N ALA A 334 6.81 7.97 -8.14
CA ALA A 334 7.19 6.58 -8.43
C ALA A 334 8.38 6.12 -7.58
N LEU A 335 9.39 6.98 -7.42
CA LEU A 335 10.56 6.70 -6.58
C LEU A 335 10.19 6.61 -5.09
N PHE A 336 9.30 7.48 -4.62
CA PHE A 336 8.73 7.44 -3.28
C PHE A 336 8.01 6.11 -3.02
N ALA A 337 7.13 5.70 -3.93
CA ALA A 337 6.40 4.45 -3.80
C ALA A 337 7.32 3.22 -3.90
N PHE A 338 8.32 3.26 -4.78
CA PHE A 338 9.37 2.24 -4.83
C PHE A 338 10.07 2.08 -3.47
N CYS A 339 10.49 3.18 -2.84
CA CYS A 339 11.13 3.13 -1.52
C CYS A 339 10.18 2.61 -0.44
N LEU A 340 8.91 3.03 -0.44
CA LEU A 340 7.90 2.54 0.51
C LEU A 340 7.74 1.02 0.43
N PHE A 341 7.51 0.47 -0.76
CA PHE A 341 7.26 -0.97 -0.95
C PHE A 341 8.53 -1.81 -0.80
N SER A 342 9.70 -1.27 -1.16
CA SER A 342 10.99 -1.88 -0.87
C SER A 342 11.24 -1.96 0.64
N GLY A 343 10.92 -0.89 1.36
CA GLY A 343 10.94 -0.87 2.82
C GLY A 343 9.97 -1.90 3.42
N GLN A 344 8.70 -1.91 2.97
CA GLN A 344 7.73 -2.92 3.39
C GLN A 344 8.25 -4.34 3.20
N SER A 345 8.83 -4.63 2.04
CA SER A 345 9.35 -5.96 1.72
C SER A 345 10.51 -6.36 2.63
N ALA A 346 11.47 -5.44 2.83
CA ALA A 346 12.57 -5.64 3.76
C ALA A 346 12.07 -5.84 5.19
N GLY A 347 11.05 -5.06 5.60
CA GLY A 347 10.43 -5.15 6.92
C GLY A 347 9.75 -6.48 7.17
N VAL A 348 8.93 -6.96 6.23
CA VAL A 348 8.26 -8.27 6.34
C VAL A 348 9.30 -9.39 6.40
N TRP A 349 10.34 -9.33 5.56
CA TRP A 349 11.41 -10.33 5.56
C TRP A 349 12.20 -10.34 6.87
N LEU A 350 12.58 -9.18 7.42
CA LEU A 350 13.25 -9.09 8.72
C LEU A 350 12.34 -9.56 9.86
N ALA A 351 11.08 -9.16 9.85
CA ALA A 351 10.12 -9.55 10.87
C ALA A 351 9.81 -11.04 10.84
N SER A 352 9.88 -11.71 9.68
CA SER A 352 9.58 -13.15 9.56
C SER A 352 10.44 -14.00 10.50
N ASN A 353 11.76 -13.76 10.52
CA ASN A 353 12.67 -14.48 11.40
C ASN A 353 12.39 -14.18 12.88
N ALA A 354 12.09 -12.93 13.24
CA ALA A 354 11.77 -12.55 14.60
C ALA A 354 10.43 -13.17 15.05
N VAL A 355 9.43 -13.23 14.17
CA VAL A 355 8.13 -13.86 14.44
C VAL A 355 8.30 -15.35 14.72
N ASP A 356 9.12 -16.05 13.94
CA ASP A 356 9.33 -17.48 14.07
C ASP A 356 10.13 -17.87 15.35
N THR A 357 11.08 -17.00 15.77
CA THR A 357 11.96 -17.29 16.92
C THR A 357 11.47 -16.71 18.24
N ALA A 358 10.91 -15.49 18.22
CA ALA A 358 10.54 -14.73 19.41
C ALA A 358 9.07 -14.29 19.45
N GLY A 359 8.29 -14.62 18.40
CA GLY A 359 6.90 -14.21 18.26
C GLY A 359 6.73 -12.77 17.76
N THR A 360 5.49 -12.33 17.68
CA THR A 360 5.12 -11.02 17.10
C THR A 360 5.39 -9.82 18.02
N ARG A 361 5.38 -10.03 19.35
CA ARG A 361 5.54 -8.93 20.33
C ARG A 361 6.82 -8.11 20.14
N PRO A 362 8.02 -8.70 19.99
CA PRO A 362 9.24 -7.95 19.75
C PRO A 362 9.16 -7.09 18.48
N VAL A 363 8.53 -7.60 17.42
CA VAL A 363 8.35 -6.86 16.16
C VAL A 363 7.51 -5.61 16.38
N PHE A 364 6.41 -5.72 17.14
CA PHE A 364 5.57 -4.58 17.47
C PHE A 364 6.27 -3.58 18.38
N ILE A 365 7.09 -4.05 19.36
CA ILE A 365 7.87 -3.16 20.23
C ILE A 365 8.92 -2.38 19.44
N VAL A 366 9.61 -3.02 18.50
CA VAL A 366 10.56 -2.34 17.60
C VAL A 366 9.86 -1.27 16.76
N ALA A 367 8.69 -1.57 16.20
CA ALA A 367 7.89 -0.60 15.47
C ALA A 367 7.36 0.52 16.37
N ALA A 368 6.92 0.19 17.59
CA ALA A 368 6.43 1.13 18.58
C ALA A 368 7.47 2.17 19.03
N ILE A 369 8.73 1.80 19.05
CA ILE A 369 9.84 2.70 19.38
C ILE A 369 10.39 3.38 18.12
N GLY A 370 10.62 2.61 17.07
CA GLY A 370 11.30 3.09 15.87
C GLY A 370 10.52 4.15 15.09
N LEU A 371 9.19 4.02 15.00
CA LEU A 371 8.36 4.97 14.23
C LEU A 371 8.21 6.35 14.90
N PRO A 372 8.01 6.46 16.23
CA PRO A 372 8.10 7.76 16.90
C PRO A 372 9.48 8.42 16.78
N LEU A 373 10.57 7.65 16.87
CA LEU A 373 11.93 8.16 16.69
C LEU A 373 12.15 8.65 15.25
N LEU A 374 11.68 7.91 14.25
CA LEU A 374 11.70 8.34 12.85
C LEU A 374 10.91 9.64 12.65
N ALA A 375 9.71 9.72 13.23
CA ALA A 375 8.89 10.92 13.15
C ALA A 375 9.59 12.14 13.81
N LEU A 376 10.27 11.93 14.93
CA LEU A 376 11.04 12.96 15.61
C LEU A 376 12.24 13.43 14.78
N ASP A 377 12.99 12.50 14.17
CA ASP A 377 14.10 12.83 13.27
C ASP A 377 13.60 13.59 12.04
N PHE A 378 12.54 13.11 11.38
CA PHE A 378 11.97 13.80 10.22
C PHE A 378 11.46 15.20 10.57
N ARG A 379 10.79 15.38 11.72
CA ARG A 379 10.38 16.70 12.22
C ARG A 379 11.55 17.67 12.37
N ARG A 380 12.70 17.20 12.92
CA ARG A 380 13.92 18.01 13.07
C ARG A 380 14.48 18.41 11.71
N ARG A 381 14.59 17.46 10.77
CA ARG A 381 15.08 17.72 9.40
C ARG A 381 14.16 18.66 8.63
N LEU A 382 12.85 18.52 8.80
CA LEU A 382 11.86 19.41 8.20
C LEU A 382 12.00 20.84 8.73
N ALA A 383 12.33 21.01 10.03
CA ALA A 383 12.61 22.31 10.62
C ALA A 383 13.85 22.97 10.02
N ALA A 384 14.95 22.22 9.90
CA ALA A 384 16.20 22.70 9.33
C ALA A 384 16.05 23.06 7.84
N HIS A 385 15.35 22.23 7.07
CA HIS A 385 15.12 22.47 5.64
C HIS A 385 14.32 23.77 5.38
N ARG A 386 13.32 24.07 6.20
CA ARG A 386 12.58 25.34 6.10
C ARG A 386 13.41 26.56 6.41
N LEU A 387 14.34 26.45 7.36
CA LEU A 387 15.26 27.54 7.67
C LEU A 387 16.23 27.82 6.51
N THR A 388 16.74 26.78 5.86
CA THR A 388 17.57 26.93 4.64
C THR A 388 16.84 27.62 3.49
N LEU A 389 15.55 27.31 3.28
CA LEU A 389 14.72 27.95 2.25
C LEU A 389 14.34 29.41 2.58
N ALA A 390 14.34 29.79 3.85
CA ALA A 390 14.01 31.16 4.27
C ALA A 390 15.22 32.10 4.23
N HIS A 391 16.45 31.58 4.14
CA HIS A 391 17.72 32.35 4.14
C HIS A 391 18.47 32.29 2.80
N GLY A 392 17.98 31.52 1.83
CA GLY A 392 18.50 31.44 0.45
C GLY A 392 17.50 32.00 -0.56
#